data_3bb653063c0bb59515b926c1c14a18d6
#
_entry.id   3bb653063c0bb59515b926c1c14a18d6
#
_cell.length_a   1.000
_cell.length_b   1.000
_cell.length_c   1.000
_cell.angle_alpha   90.00
_cell.angle_beta   90.00
_cell.angle_gamma   90.00
#
_symmetry.space_group_name_H-M   'P 1'
#
loop_
_entity.id
_entity.type
_entity.pdbx_description
1 polymer ?
#
loop_
_entity_poly.entity_id
_entity_poly.type
_entity_poly.pdbx_seq_one_letter_code
_entity_poly.pdbx_strand_id
1 'polypeptide(L)' 'MLRLNVKKDSGDNSLIMAVSKFESAVTAVIDGKEYNAKSIMSSVVINAADNLELVISGPDEKQAAETINI' A
#
# COMPACT_ATOMS: atom_id res chain seq x y z
N MET A 1 -3.95 9.16 10.36
CA MET A 1 -3.09 8.93 9.20
C MET A 1 -1.79 8.26 9.64
N LEU A 2 -1.46 7.16 9.02
CA LEU A 2 -0.24 6.41 9.30
C LEU A 2 0.61 6.30 8.05
N ARG A 3 1.93 6.33 8.24
CA ARG A 3 2.89 6.18 7.14
C ARG A 3 3.78 4.98 7.43
N LEU A 4 3.97 4.14 6.43
CA LEU A 4 4.80 2.94 6.51
C LEU A 4 5.78 2.90 5.35
N ASN A 5 7.01 2.47 5.62
CA ASN A 5 7.96 2.13 4.55
C ASN A 5 7.90 0.63 4.35
N VAL A 6 7.62 0.21 3.14
CA VAL A 6 7.43 -1.20 2.81
C VAL A 6 8.49 -1.63 1.80
N LYS A 7 9.13 -2.75 2.09
CA LYS A 7 10.02 -3.42 1.15
C LYS A 7 9.34 -4.69 0.70
N LYS A 8 9.34 -4.93 -0.59
CA LYS A 8 8.76 -6.14 -1.15
C LYS A 8 9.54 -6.57 -2.37
N ASP A 9 9.38 -7.82 -2.76
CA ASP A 9 9.96 -8.30 -4.00
C ASP A 9 9.14 -7.80 -5.18
N SER A 10 9.83 -7.39 -6.23
CA SER A 10 9.18 -7.00 -7.47
C SER A 10 8.34 -8.17 -7.99
N GLY A 11 7.09 -7.92 -8.32
CA GLY A 11 6.15 -8.93 -8.75
C GLY A 11 5.33 -9.57 -7.63
N ASP A 12 5.65 -9.29 -6.38
CA ASP A 12 4.86 -9.78 -5.24
C ASP A 12 3.61 -8.91 -5.08
N ASN A 13 2.44 -9.51 -5.23
CA ASN A 13 1.17 -8.80 -5.16
C ASN A 13 0.45 -8.94 -3.82
N SER A 14 1.12 -9.48 -2.80
CA SER A 14 0.49 -9.68 -1.48
C SER A 14 0.05 -8.37 -0.84
N LEU A 15 0.81 -7.30 -1.05
CA LEU A 15 0.48 -5.98 -0.54
C LEU A 15 -0.85 -5.48 -1.12
N ILE A 16 -1.03 -5.62 -2.44
CA ILE A 16 -2.25 -5.19 -3.13
C ILE A 16 -3.45 -5.97 -2.60
N MET A 17 -3.29 -7.26 -2.40
CA MET A 17 -4.36 -8.10 -1.86
C MET A 17 -4.70 -7.70 -0.42
N ALA A 18 -3.69 -7.37 0.38
CA ALA A 18 -3.90 -6.96 1.75
C ALA A 18 -4.67 -5.64 1.84
N VAL A 19 -4.27 -4.62 1.06
CA VAL A 19 -4.92 -3.30 1.14
C VAL A 19 -6.39 -3.35 0.72
N SER A 20 -6.77 -4.28 -0.14
CA SER A 20 -8.16 -4.38 -0.61
C SER A 20 -9.13 -4.83 0.49
N LYS A 21 -8.63 -5.37 1.59
CA LYS A 21 -9.46 -5.87 2.70
C LYS A 21 -9.92 -4.79 3.67
N PHE A 22 -9.32 -3.60 3.61
CA PHE A 22 -9.56 -2.55 4.59
C PHE A 22 -10.39 -1.41 4.00
N GLU A 23 -11.15 -0.73 4.86
CA GLU A 23 -11.95 0.42 4.45
C GLU A 23 -11.12 1.69 4.33
N SER A 24 -10.02 1.77 5.07
CA SER A 24 -9.15 2.96 5.05
C SER A 24 -8.62 3.24 3.65
N ALA A 25 -8.45 4.51 3.34
CA ALA A 25 -7.79 4.92 2.11
C ALA A 25 -6.30 4.61 2.21
N VAL A 26 -5.73 4.02 1.18
CA VAL A 26 -4.31 3.68 1.14
C VAL A 26 -3.70 4.32 -0.10
N THR A 27 -2.68 5.17 0.12
CA THR A 27 -1.95 5.83 -0.94
C THR A 27 -0.53 5.27 -0.96
N ALA A 28 -0.07 4.86 -2.12
CA ALA A 28 1.31 4.42 -2.30
C ALA A 28 2.12 5.57 -2.87
N VAL A 29 3.27 5.87 -2.27
CA VAL A 29 4.19 6.88 -2.76
C VAL A 29 5.42 6.17 -3.30
N ILE A 30 5.65 6.31 -4.60
CA ILE A 30 6.74 5.66 -5.32
C ILE A 30 7.48 6.72 -6.12
N ASP A 31 8.76 6.91 -5.83
CA ASP A 31 9.59 7.92 -6.51
C ASP A 31 8.96 9.32 -6.47
N GLY A 32 8.36 9.65 -5.33
CA GLY A 32 7.75 10.98 -5.13
C GLY A 32 6.37 11.14 -5.76
N LYS A 33 5.83 10.11 -6.40
CA LYS A 33 4.49 10.14 -6.99
C LYS A 33 3.51 9.35 -6.14
N GLU A 34 2.29 9.90 -6.02
CA GLU A 34 1.24 9.27 -5.23
C GLU A 34 0.30 8.47 -6.11
N TYR A 35 -0.03 7.27 -5.65
CA TYR A 35 -0.95 6.37 -6.34
C TYR A 35 -1.98 5.86 -5.35
N ASN A 36 -3.24 5.75 -5.80
CA ASN A 36 -4.28 5.12 -4.99
C ASN A 36 -4.05 3.61 -5.00
N ALA A 37 -3.65 3.05 -3.85
CA ALA A 37 -3.28 1.63 -3.77
C ALA A 37 -4.44 0.69 -4.07
N LYS A 38 -5.68 1.18 -4.00
CA LYS A 38 -6.87 0.36 -4.30
C LYS A 38 -7.29 0.44 -5.77
N SER A 39 -6.65 1.28 -6.56
CA SER A 39 -6.94 1.41 -7.98
C SER A 39 -6.32 0.27 -8.77
N ILE A 40 -7.08 -0.29 -9.70
CA ILE A 40 -6.58 -1.37 -10.56
C ILE A 40 -5.39 -0.88 -11.39
N MET A 41 -5.44 0.34 -11.89
CA MET A 41 -4.34 0.89 -12.69
C MET A 41 -3.07 1.07 -11.88
N SER A 42 -3.21 1.49 -10.62
CA SER A 42 -2.06 1.65 -9.73
C SER A 42 -1.46 0.32 -9.31
N SER A 43 -2.23 -0.75 -9.34
CA SER A 43 -1.74 -2.06 -8.91
C SER A 43 -0.56 -2.54 -9.75
N VAL A 44 -0.51 -2.17 -11.02
CA VAL A 44 0.60 -2.54 -11.91
C VAL A 44 1.90 -1.88 -11.43
N VAL A 45 1.83 -0.59 -11.10
CA VAL A 45 3.00 0.17 -10.62
C VAL A 45 3.46 -0.36 -9.26
N ILE A 46 2.52 -0.58 -8.35
CA ILE A 46 2.82 -1.06 -7.00
C ILE A 46 3.41 -2.46 -7.05
N ASN A 47 2.88 -3.32 -7.91
CA ASN A 47 3.37 -4.69 -8.06
C ASN A 47 4.83 -4.72 -8.53
N ALA A 48 5.21 -3.79 -9.40
CA ALA A 48 6.56 -3.72 -9.93
C ALA A 48 7.56 -3.07 -8.98
N ALA A 49 7.09 -2.34 -7.96
CA ALA A 49 7.95 -1.64 -7.02
C ALA A 49 8.57 -2.60 -6.01
N ASP A 50 9.80 -2.30 -5.59
CA ASP A 50 10.47 -3.05 -4.53
C ASP A 50 10.56 -2.25 -3.23
N ASN A 51 10.44 -0.93 -3.28
CA ASN A 51 10.39 -0.06 -2.10
C ASN A 51 9.32 1.00 -2.32
N LEU A 52 8.47 1.20 -1.33
CA LEU A 52 7.44 2.24 -1.41
C LEU A 52 7.03 2.68 -0.02
N GLU A 53 6.42 3.87 0.04
CA GLU A 53 5.80 4.38 1.24
C GLU A 53 4.29 4.23 1.10
N LEU A 54 3.65 3.79 2.16
CA LEU A 54 2.19 3.74 2.22
C LEU A 54 1.67 4.77 3.21
N VAL A 55 0.66 5.50 2.82
CA VAL A 55 -0.07 6.41 3.68
C VAL A 55 -1.47 5.87 3.86
N ILE A 56 -1.83 5.53 5.08
CA ILE A 56 -3.11 4.91 5.40
C ILE A 56 -3.93 5.86 6.25
N SER A 57 -5.17 6.11 5.87
CA SER A 57 -6.04 7.02 6.59
C SER A 57 -7.46 6.48 6.60
N GLY A 58 -8.03 6.27 7.79
CA GLY A 58 -9.39 5.78 7.92
C GLY A 58 -9.65 5.08 9.23
N PRO A 59 -10.85 4.49 9.37
CA PRO A 59 -11.29 3.90 10.63
C PRO A 59 -10.48 2.68 11.06
N ASP A 60 -9.92 1.91 10.13
CA ASP A 60 -9.14 0.72 10.43
C ASP A 60 -7.66 0.88 10.09
N GLU A 61 -7.15 2.11 10.11
CA GLU A 61 -5.78 2.37 9.69
C GLU A 61 -4.74 1.62 10.53
N LYS A 62 -4.96 1.49 11.83
CA LYS A 62 -4.02 0.75 12.69
C LYS A 62 -3.99 -0.73 12.34
N GLN A 63 -5.15 -1.31 12.13
CA GLN A 63 -5.26 -2.72 11.78
C GLN A 63 -4.64 -2.99 10.42
N ALA A 64 -4.88 -2.09 9.47
CA ALA A 64 -4.29 -2.18 8.15
C ALA A 64 -2.77 -2.12 8.23
N ALA A 65 -2.23 -1.17 9.00
CA ALA A 65 -0.80 -1.01 9.17
C ALA A 65 -0.16 -2.24 9.78
N GLU A 66 -0.77 -2.81 10.80
CA GLU A 66 -0.26 -4.03 11.45
C GLU A 66 -0.25 -5.22 10.49
N THR A 67 -1.29 -5.35 9.68
CA THR A 67 -1.40 -6.45 8.72
C THR A 67 -0.37 -6.32 7.60
N ILE A 68 -0.17 -5.12 7.09
CA ILE A 68 0.73 -4.86 5.99
C ILE A 68 2.20 -4.95 6.43
N ASN A 69 2.48 -4.52 7.66
CA ASN A 69 3.84 -4.39 8.16
C ASN A 69 4.40 -5.69 8.76
N ILE A 70 3.83 -6.80 8.44
CA ILE A 70 4.34 -8.10 8.94
C ILE A 70 5.60 -8.52 8.13
#